data_40704ea965994851cee524ab5e9908a9
#
_entry.id   40704ea965994851cee524ab5e9908a9
#
_cell.length_a   1.000
_cell.length_b   1.000
_cell.length_c   1.000
_cell.angle_alpha   90.00
_cell.angle_beta   90.00
_cell.angle_gamma   90.00
#
_symmetry.space_group_name_H-M   'P 1'
#
loop_
_entity.id
_entity.type
_entity.pdbx_description
1 polymer ?
#
loop_
_entity_poly.entity_id
_entity_poly.type
_entity_poly.pdbx_seq_one_letter_code
_entity_poly.pdbx_strand_id
1 'polypeptide(L)'
;MGFVLALISSAAFGLIPLFSLPLLHSGLSADCVLFYRFLFASISLGLILVLRQERFAAPARDLGLLALFSVLYALAALLMIWGLLYLSGGVTATLQFLYPLMVMLIMTIFFHEKFSIITASSVLLAILGVALLGSGGGNDGGSLDPLGVGLLLASALCNALYISGLHVARIHSISGLSITFWVLFFGTGVSLVNALISGTFEIIGTWEQLALSLLLAIITAVISNLTLILAIQRIGSTLASILGVGEPLTAVTVGILVFDEPATFAVFSGVAVICAAVVLVMTGPQIQAWLQKRKHGE
;
A
#
# COMPACT_ATOMS: atom_id res chain seq x y z
N MET A 1 16.51 -10.42 13.00
CA MET A 1 16.76 -9.11 12.36
C MET A 1 15.82 -8.88 11.14
N GLY A 2 15.66 -9.83 10.17
CA GLY A 2 14.77 -9.67 9.02
C GLY A 2 13.29 -9.48 9.39
N PHE A 3 12.77 -10.23 10.36
CA PHE A 3 11.41 -10.08 10.88
C PHE A 3 11.14 -8.69 11.47
N VAL A 4 12.09 -8.15 12.25
CA VAL A 4 12.00 -6.81 12.83
C VAL A 4 11.94 -5.75 11.73
N LEU A 5 12.75 -5.89 10.67
CA LEU A 5 12.72 -4.96 9.54
C LEU A 5 11.39 -4.98 8.78
N ALA A 6 10.80 -6.18 8.59
CA ALA A 6 9.48 -6.29 7.96
C ALA A 6 8.37 -5.67 8.81
N LEU A 7 8.41 -5.85 10.14
CA LEU A 7 7.46 -5.21 11.05
C LEU A 7 7.63 -3.69 11.08
N ILE A 8 8.87 -3.18 11.07
CA ILE A 8 9.12 -1.73 10.97
C ILE A 8 8.55 -1.19 9.66
N SER A 9 8.77 -1.91 8.54
CA SER A 9 8.23 -1.51 7.24
C SER A 9 6.70 -1.42 7.26
N SER A 10 6.03 -2.48 7.68
CA SER A 10 4.57 -2.54 7.69
C SER A 10 3.96 -1.53 8.66
N ALA A 11 4.54 -1.37 9.86
CA ALA A 11 4.12 -0.34 10.81
C ALA A 11 4.29 1.08 10.23
N ALA A 12 5.43 1.35 9.56
CA ALA A 12 5.68 2.63 8.92
C ALA A 12 4.65 2.95 7.82
N PHE A 13 4.23 1.96 7.01
CA PHE A 13 3.12 2.13 6.06
C PHE A 13 1.80 2.41 6.78
N GLY A 14 1.49 1.69 7.85
CA GLY A 14 0.29 1.88 8.66
C GLY A 14 0.18 3.26 9.32
N LEU A 15 1.26 4.04 9.36
CA LEU A 15 1.27 5.44 9.84
C LEU A 15 0.84 6.45 8.76
N ILE A 16 0.47 6.05 7.56
CA ILE A 16 0.00 6.99 6.52
C ILE A 16 -1.16 7.87 7.04
N PRO A 17 -2.23 7.33 7.64
CA PRO A 17 -3.33 8.15 8.16
C PRO A 17 -2.88 9.15 9.23
N LEU A 18 -1.90 8.77 10.09
CA LEU A 18 -1.39 9.62 11.16
C LEU A 18 -0.89 10.98 10.65
N PHE A 19 -0.26 11.00 9.49
CA PHE A 19 0.31 12.23 8.91
C PHE A 19 -0.60 12.83 7.85
N SER A 20 -1.36 12.01 7.11
CA SER A 20 -2.22 12.51 6.04
C SER A 20 -3.49 13.18 6.55
N LEU A 21 -4.14 12.64 7.59
CA LEU A 21 -5.38 13.22 8.11
C LEU A 21 -5.18 14.65 8.67
N PRO A 22 -4.15 14.93 9.49
CA PRO A 22 -3.90 16.32 9.93
C PRO A 22 -3.60 17.27 8.76
N LEU A 23 -2.89 16.81 7.71
CA LEU A 23 -2.64 17.62 6.52
C LEU A 23 -3.95 17.97 5.79
N LEU A 24 -4.84 16.99 5.62
CA LEU A 24 -6.16 17.21 5.02
C LEU A 24 -7.02 18.16 5.89
N HIS A 25 -7.00 18.00 7.21
CA HIS A 25 -7.72 18.87 8.14
C HIS A 25 -7.14 20.30 8.18
N SER A 26 -5.84 20.48 7.86
CA SER A 26 -5.21 21.81 7.76
C SER A 26 -5.60 22.57 6.51
N GLY A 27 -6.47 21.99 5.64
CA GLY A 27 -6.95 22.58 4.41
C GLY A 27 -6.13 22.21 3.18
N LEU A 28 -5.04 21.43 3.32
CA LEU A 28 -4.27 21.00 2.17
C LEU A 28 -5.08 19.95 1.36
N SER A 29 -5.20 20.16 0.06
CA SER A 29 -5.92 19.22 -0.81
C SER A 29 -5.26 17.83 -0.85
N ALA A 30 -6.03 16.77 -1.08
CA ALA A 30 -5.54 15.40 -1.21
C ALA A 30 -4.46 15.28 -2.30
N ASP A 31 -4.62 16.02 -3.39
CA ASP A 31 -3.67 16.08 -4.51
C ASP A 31 -2.32 16.64 -4.07
N CYS A 32 -2.34 17.71 -3.25
CA CYS A 32 -1.14 18.33 -2.71
C CYS A 32 -0.46 17.46 -1.66
N VAL A 33 -1.23 16.80 -0.78
CA VAL A 33 -0.67 15.83 0.19
C VAL A 33 0.11 14.74 -0.54
N LEU A 34 -0.46 14.19 -1.62
CA LEU A 34 0.21 13.18 -2.44
C LEU A 34 1.43 13.75 -3.16
N PHE A 35 1.32 14.94 -3.77
CA PHE A 35 2.41 15.61 -4.46
C PHE A 35 3.62 15.81 -3.53
N TYR A 36 3.42 16.40 -2.35
CA TYR A 36 4.51 16.63 -1.39
C TYR A 36 5.08 15.33 -0.84
N ARG A 37 4.25 14.32 -0.59
CA ARG A 37 4.70 12.98 -0.20
C ARG A 37 5.67 12.40 -1.22
N PHE A 38 5.31 12.42 -2.50
CA PHE A 38 6.14 11.86 -3.56
C PHE A 38 7.38 12.71 -3.84
N LEU A 39 7.24 14.03 -3.82
CA LEU A 39 8.36 14.97 -4.01
C LEU A 39 9.44 14.75 -2.95
N PHE A 40 9.09 14.82 -1.68
CA PHE A 40 10.08 14.68 -0.61
C PHE A 40 10.64 13.25 -0.53
N ALA A 41 9.84 12.23 -0.82
CA ALA A 41 10.32 10.85 -0.87
C ALA A 41 11.28 10.62 -2.05
N SER A 42 10.99 11.15 -3.24
CA SER A 42 11.88 11.03 -4.40
C SER A 42 13.19 11.77 -4.18
N ILE A 43 13.17 12.98 -3.62
CA ILE A 43 14.39 13.73 -3.25
C ILE A 43 15.23 12.94 -2.25
N SER A 44 14.59 12.41 -1.19
CA SER A 44 15.28 11.64 -0.14
C SER A 44 15.89 10.35 -0.68
N LEU A 45 15.15 9.59 -1.51
CA LEU A 45 15.67 8.38 -2.15
C LEU A 45 16.76 8.70 -3.17
N GLY A 46 16.61 9.77 -3.93
CA GLY A 46 17.64 10.26 -4.85
C GLY A 46 18.94 10.55 -4.11
N LEU A 47 18.87 11.24 -2.98
CA LEU A 47 20.04 11.51 -2.14
C LEU A 47 20.67 10.20 -1.62
N ILE A 48 19.87 9.25 -1.15
CA ILE A 48 20.36 7.95 -0.69
C ILE A 48 21.07 7.19 -1.82
N LEU A 49 20.50 7.18 -3.03
CA LEU A 49 21.10 6.52 -4.20
C LEU A 49 22.45 7.16 -4.56
N VAL A 50 22.57 8.51 -4.55
CA VAL A 50 23.84 9.21 -4.75
C VAL A 50 24.87 8.81 -3.68
N LEU A 51 24.48 8.83 -2.40
CA LEU A 51 25.37 8.48 -1.29
C LEU A 51 25.82 7.01 -1.33
N ARG A 52 24.96 6.11 -1.83
CA ARG A 52 25.28 4.69 -2.02
C ARG A 52 25.99 4.38 -3.32
N GLN A 53 26.18 5.37 -4.18
CA GLN A 53 26.77 5.22 -5.53
C GLN A 53 26.03 4.15 -6.37
N GLU A 54 24.71 3.99 -6.15
CA GLU A 54 23.89 3.10 -6.95
C GLU A 54 23.55 3.72 -8.32
N ARG A 55 23.33 2.84 -9.32
CA ARG A 55 23.05 3.31 -10.69
C ARG A 55 21.62 3.82 -10.79
N PHE A 56 21.47 5.07 -11.21
CA PHE A 56 20.18 5.66 -11.62
C PHE A 56 19.80 5.30 -13.06
N ALA A 57 20.83 5.18 -13.93
CA ALA A 57 20.61 5.01 -15.35
C ALA A 57 19.91 3.68 -15.65
N ALA A 58 18.78 3.76 -16.32
CA ALA A 58 18.05 2.64 -16.86
C ALA A 58 17.84 2.82 -18.37
N PRO A 59 17.68 1.73 -19.14
CA PRO A 59 17.31 1.81 -20.55
C PRO A 59 16.02 2.62 -20.74
N ALA A 60 15.89 3.35 -21.85
CA ALA A 60 14.71 4.17 -22.14
C ALA A 60 13.40 3.37 -22.11
N ARG A 61 13.44 2.09 -22.52
CA ARG A 61 12.31 1.16 -22.42
C ARG A 61 11.85 0.98 -20.98
N ASP A 62 12.79 0.71 -20.07
CA ASP A 62 12.47 0.47 -18.66
C ASP A 62 11.96 1.74 -18.00
N LEU A 63 12.56 2.91 -18.31
CA LEU A 63 12.06 4.21 -17.84
C LEU A 63 10.63 4.49 -18.35
N GLY A 64 10.34 4.18 -19.61
CA GLY A 64 8.99 4.33 -20.17
C GLY A 64 7.96 3.43 -19.47
N LEU A 65 8.33 2.18 -19.16
CA LEU A 65 7.48 1.26 -18.37
C LEU A 65 7.29 1.76 -16.94
N LEU A 66 8.35 2.25 -16.29
CA LEU A 66 8.26 2.82 -14.94
C LEU A 66 7.38 4.06 -14.91
N ALA A 67 7.45 4.93 -15.93
CA ALA A 67 6.57 6.08 -16.05
C ALA A 67 5.10 5.66 -16.17
N LEU A 68 4.80 4.64 -17.00
CA LEU A 68 3.44 4.07 -17.13
C LEU A 68 2.94 3.49 -15.81
N PHE A 69 3.77 2.69 -15.13
CA PHE A 69 3.40 2.08 -13.85
C PHE A 69 3.28 3.12 -12.73
N SER A 70 4.02 4.23 -12.82
CA SER A 70 3.89 5.35 -11.89
C SER A 70 2.51 6.01 -11.93
N VAL A 71 1.85 6.04 -13.09
CA VAL A 71 0.47 6.54 -13.22
C VAL A 71 -0.47 5.66 -12.39
N LEU A 72 -0.34 4.32 -12.50
CA LEU A 72 -1.17 3.39 -11.71
C LEU A 72 -0.90 3.54 -10.21
N TYR A 73 0.38 3.65 -9.83
CA TYR A 73 0.76 3.84 -8.43
C TYR A 73 0.28 5.17 -7.86
N ALA A 74 0.42 6.27 -8.63
CA ALA A 74 -0.06 7.59 -8.23
C ALA A 74 -1.59 7.61 -8.10
N LEU A 75 -2.31 6.99 -9.05
CA LEU A 75 -3.76 6.86 -8.99
C LEU A 75 -4.20 6.03 -7.77
N ALA A 76 -3.53 4.91 -7.50
CA ALA A 76 -3.79 4.11 -6.30
C ALA A 76 -3.62 4.94 -5.02
N ALA A 77 -2.51 5.68 -4.92
CA ALA A 77 -2.24 6.52 -3.75
C ALA A 77 -3.23 7.68 -3.61
N LEU A 78 -3.64 8.29 -4.72
CA LEU A 78 -4.64 9.37 -4.73
C LEU A 78 -6.01 8.88 -4.27
N LEU A 79 -6.47 7.75 -4.84
CA LEU A 79 -7.74 7.12 -4.45
C LEU A 79 -7.73 6.71 -2.97
N MET A 80 -6.59 6.28 -2.45
CA MET A 80 -6.42 5.98 -1.03
C MET A 80 -6.58 7.25 -0.16
N ILE A 81 -5.93 8.37 -0.53
CA ILE A 81 -6.05 9.62 0.23
C ILE A 81 -7.48 10.18 0.12
N TRP A 82 -8.12 10.09 -1.03
CA TRP A 82 -9.54 10.46 -1.15
C TRP A 82 -10.43 9.55 -0.29
N GLY A 83 -10.11 8.26 -0.19
CA GLY A 83 -10.81 7.33 0.69
C GLY A 83 -10.78 7.75 2.17
N LEU A 84 -9.69 8.38 2.64
CA LEU A 84 -9.58 8.92 4.00
C LEU A 84 -10.56 10.07 4.30
N LEU A 85 -11.15 10.69 3.28
CA LEU A 85 -12.18 11.71 3.45
C LEU A 85 -13.55 11.11 3.82
N TYR A 86 -13.76 9.82 3.54
CA TYR A 86 -15.04 9.12 3.73
C TYR A 86 -14.96 8.01 4.79
N LEU A 87 -13.78 7.45 5.01
CA LEU A 87 -13.57 6.31 5.90
C LEU A 87 -12.49 6.60 6.93
N SER A 88 -12.58 5.94 8.08
CA SER A 88 -11.55 6.00 9.11
C SER A 88 -10.20 5.48 8.59
N GLY A 89 -9.10 5.94 9.20
CA GLY A 89 -7.75 5.56 8.79
C GLY A 89 -7.50 4.06 8.90
N GLY A 90 -8.01 3.43 9.95
CA GLY A 90 -7.91 1.99 10.17
C GLY A 90 -8.65 1.17 9.12
N VAL A 91 -9.88 1.57 8.77
CA VAL A 91 -10.69 0.93 7.71
C VAL A 91 -10.04 1.13 6.35
N THR A 92 -9.56 2.34 6.06
CA THR A 92 -8.86 2.67 4.81
C THR A 92 -7.65 1.76 4.61
N ALA A 93 -6.75 1.66 5.58
CA ALA A 93 -5.58 0.79 5.47
C ALA A 93 -5.96 -0.70 5.34
N THR A 94 -7.03 -1.13 6.04
CA THR A 94 -7.51 -2.52 5.96
C THR A 94 -8.04 -2.87 4.58
N LEU A 95 -8.86 -2.00 3.98
CA LEU A 95 -9.39 -2.21 2.62
C LEU A 95 -8.26 -2.12 1.58
N GLN A 96 -7.33 -1.19 1.75
CA GLN A 96 -6.15 -1.10 0.88
C GLN A 96 -5.32 -2.40 0.92
N PHE A 97 -5.22 -3.04 2.08
CA PHE A 97 -4.49 -4.29 2.26
C PHE A 97 -5.10 -5.49 1.52
N LEU A 98 -6.22 -5.33 0.80
CA LEU A 98 -6.74 -6.34 -0.14
C LEU A 98 -5.93 -6.45 -1.44
N TYR A 99 -4.99 -5.53 -1.72
CA TYR A 99 -4.22 -5.54 -2.98
C TYR A 99 -3.49 -6.87 -3.25
N PRO A 100 -2.91 -7.63 -2.28
CA PRO A 100 -2.27 -8.89 -2.59
C PRO A 100 -3.23 -9.97 -3.09
N LEU A 101 -4.48 -9.93 -2.58
CA LEU A 101 -5.54 -10.81 -3.09
C LEU A 101 -5.88 -10.46 -4.55
N MET A 102 -5.97 -9.17 -4.86
CA MET A 102 -6.22 -8.70 -6.23
C MET A 102 -5.05 -9.02 -7.17
N VAL A 103 -3.79 -8.93 -6.70
CA VAL A 103 -2.61 -9.41 -7.45
C VAL A 103 -2.79 -10.88 -7.84
N MET A 104 -3.14 -11.74 -6.88
CA MET A 104 -3.36 -13.17 -7.14
C MET A 104 -4.48 -13.41 -8.15
N LEU A 105 -5.59 -12.66 -8.06
CA LEU A 105 -6.69 -12.77 -9.03
C LEU A 105 -6.23 -12.34 -10.43
N ILE A 106 -5.48 -11.24 -10.56
CA ILE A 106 -4.92 -10.78 -11.84
C ILE A 106 -3.99 -11.84 -12.43
N MET A 107 -3.07 -12.39 -11.64
CA MET A 107 -2.13 -13.42 -12.09
C MET A 107 -2.87 -14.69 -12.55
N THR A 108 -3.93 -15.08 -11.85
CA THR A 108 -4.76 -16.22 -12.23
C THR A 108 -5.53 -15.98 -13.52
N ILE A 109 -6.20 -14.83 -13.66
CA ILE A 109 -7.11 -14.54 -14.79
C ILE A 109 -6.32 -14.26 -16.07
N PHE A 110 -5.29 -13.41 -16.00
CA PHE A 110 -4.56 -12.92 -17.18
C PHE A 110 -3.32 -13.75 -17.52
N PHE A 111 -2.67 -14.34 -16.52
CA PHE A 111 -1.44 -15.10 -16.70
C PHE A 111 -1.62 -16.61 -16.51
N HIS A 112 -2.87 -17.05 -16.35
CA HIS A 112 -3.28 -18.47 -16.30
C HIS A 112 -2.56 -19.25 -15.18
N GLU A 113 -2.21 -18.57 -14.10
CA GLU A 113 -1.76 -19.26 -12.90
C GLU A 113 -2.89 -20.13 -12.33
N LYS A 114 -2.52 -21.27 -11.75
CA LYS A 114 -3.52 -22.25 -11.30
C LYS A 114 -4.40 -21.67 -10.19
N PHE A 115 -5.69 -21.54 -10.48
CA PHE A 115 -6.70 -21.16 -9.48
C PHE A 115 -6.86 -22.30 -8.47
N SER A 116 -6.57 -22.01 -7.23
CA SER A 116 -6.60 -23.00 -6.17
C SER A 116 -7.82 -22.82 -5.26
N ILE A 117 -8.20 -23.90 -4.58
CA ILE A 117 -9.25 -23.84 -3.56
C ILE A 117 -8.89 -22.89 -2.42
N ILE A 118 -7.58 -22.74 -2.15
CA ILE A 118 -7.06 -21.80 -1.15
C ILE A 118 -7.33 -20.36 -1.61
N THR A 119 -7.09 -20.05 -2.89
CA THR A 119 -7.40 -18.73 -3.47
C THR A 119 -8.90 -18.44 -3.37
N ALA A 120 -9.76 -19.42 -3.71
CA ALA A 120 -11.22 -19.28 -3.60
C ALA A 120 -11.65 -19.00 -2.14
N SER A 121 -11.10 -19.74 -1.18
CA SER A 121 -11.39 -19.53 0.24
C SER A 121 -10.94 -18.14 0.72
N SER A 122 -9.79 -17.67 0.26
CA SER A 122 -9.28 -16.32 0.60
C SER A 122 -10.18 -15.22 0.05
N VAL A 123 -10.71 -15.38 -1.18
CA VAL A 123 -11.68 -14.42 -1.75
C VAL A 123 -12.96 -14.37 -0.91
N LEU A 124 -13.51 -15.52 -0.54
CA LEU A 124 -14.71 -15.59 0.30
C LEU A 124 -14.49 -14.97 1.67
N LEU A 125 -13.35 -15.24 2.31
CA LEU A 125 -12.97 -14.63 3.59
C LEU A 125 -12.82 -13.11 3.45
N ALA A 126 -12.22 -12.62 2.36
CA ALA A 126 -12.06 -11.18 2.13
C ALA A 126 -13.43 -10.49 1.98
N ILE A 127 -14.36 -11.08 1.21
CA ILE A 127 -15.74 -10.58 1.09
C ILE A 127 -16.44 -10.54 2.45
N LEU A 128 -16.30 -11.59 3.24
CA LEU A 128 -16.85 -11.66 4.61
C LEU A 128 -16.25 -10.56 5.49
N GLY A 129 -14.92 -10.35 5.43
CA GLY A 129 -14.25 -9.31 6.20
C GLY A 129 -14.72 -7.90 5.83
N VAL A 130 -14.91 -7.62 4.54
CA VAL A 130 -15.48 -6.33 4.07
C VAL A 130 -16.91 -6.16 4.56
N ALA A 131 -17.72 -7.22 4.51
CA ALA A 131 -19.10 -7.19 5.02
C ALA A 131 -19.16 -6.94 6.55
N LEU A 132 -18.24 -7.53 7.31
CA LEU A 132 -18.10 -7.27 8.75
C LEU A 132 -17.73 -5.82 9.03
N LEU A 133 -16.73 -5.26 8.31
CA LEU A 133 -16.40 -3.85 8.40
C LEU A 133 -17.61 -2.98 8.05
N GLY A 134 -18.39 -3.36 7.02
CA GLY A 134 -19.58 -2.64 6.58
C GLY A 134 -20.66 -2.53 7.63
N SER A 135 -20.70 -3.43 8.62
CA SER A 135 -21.73 -3.48 9.66
C SER A 135 -21.48 -2.56 10.87
N GLY A 136 -20.28 -1.94 10.97
CA GLY A 136 -19.96 -1.11 12.14
C GLY A 136 -18.62 -0.41 12.07
N GLY A 137 -18.01 -0.31 10.89
CA GLY A 137 -16.73 0.34 10.65
C GLY A 137 -16.84 1.79 10.14
N GLY A 138 -18.03 2.38 10.09
CA GLY A 138 -18.21 3.79 9.76
C GLY A 138 -17.66 4.72 10.84
N ASN A 139 -17.43 5.98 10.50
CA ASN A 139 -16.82 6.97 11.39
C ASN A 139 -17.58 7.13 12.72
N ASP A 140 -18.90 6.92 12.71
CA ASP A 140 -19.75 6.97 13.92
C ASP A 140 -20.09 5.56 14.46
N GLY A 141 -19.35 4.52 14.08
CA GLY A 141 -19.67 3.12 14.41
C GLY A 141 -20.85 2.54 13.62
N GLY A 142 -21.33 3.25 12.58
CA GLY A 142 -22.40 2.83 11.68
C GLY A 142 -21.89 2.06 10.44
N SER A 143 -22.65 2.12 9.35
CA SER A 143 -22.28 1.53 8.06
C SER A 143 -21.18 2.34 7.37
N LEU A 144 -20.35 1.65 6.58
CA LEU A 144 -19.33 2.30 5.73
C LEU A 144 -19.98 3.13 4.64
N ASP A 145 -19.36 4.26 4.29
CA ASP A 145 -19.72 5.03 3.09
C ASP A 145 -19.38 4.21 1.83
N PRO A 146 -20.39 3.91 0.96
CA PRO A 146 -20.16 3.10 -0.24
C PRO A 146 -19.17 3.74 -1.22
N LEU A 147 -19.11 5.09 -1.28
CA LEU A 147 -18.17 5.80 -2.14
C LEU A 147 -16.74 5.59 -1.63
N GLY A 148 -16.52 5.73 -0.32
CA GLY A 148 -15.23 5.45 0.30
C GLY A 148 -14.76 4.03 0.04
N VAL A 149 -15.62 3.03 0.23
CA VAL A 149 -15.32 1.61 -0.10
C VAL A 149 -14.96 1.44 -1.57
N GLY A 150 -15.73 2.05 -2.49
CA GLY A 150 -15.47 2.00 -3.93
C GLY A 150 -14.10 2.59 -4.29
N LEU A 151 -13.74 3.74 -3.70
CA LEU A 151 -12.43 4.39 -3.88
C LEU A 151 -11.29 3.48 -3.42
N LEU A 152 -11.43 2.84 -2.26
CA LEU A 152 -10.40 1.96 -1.72
C LEU A 152 -10.24 0.66 -2.52
N LEU A 153 -11.34 0.05 -2.97
CA LEU A 153 -11.27 -1.12 -3.84
C LEU A 153 -10.61 -0.77 -5.19
N ALA A 154 -10.94 0.38 -5.77
CA ALA A 154 -10.27 0.88 -6.98
C ALA A 154 -8.79 1.17 -6.73
N SER A 155 -8.43 1.75 -5.59
CA SER A 155 -7.06 1.97 -5.15
C SER A 155 -6.28 0.66 -5.05
N ALA A 156 -6.84 -0.34 -4.35
CA ALA A 156 -6.24 -1.66 -4.20
C ALA A 156 -6.05 -2.36 -5.57
N LEU A 157 -7.00 -2.21 -6.48
CA LEU A 157 -6.91 -2.73 -7.85
C LEU A 157 -5.79 -2.04 -8.65
N CYS A 158 -5.71 -0.72 -8.62
CA CYS A 158 -4.64 0.03 -9.29
C CYS A 158 -3.25 -0.37 -8.75
N ASN A 159 -3.14 -0.54 -7.43
CA ASN A 159 -1.91 -1.02 -6.79
C ASN A 159 -1.57 -2.45 -7.21
N ALA A 160 -2.57 -3.33 -7.30
CA ALA A 160 -2.38 -4.70 -7.78
C ALA A 160 -1.94 -4.75 -9.25
N LEU A 161 -2.51 -3.92 -10.11
CA LEU A 161 -2.08 -3.79 -11.51
C LEU A 161 -0.65 -3.27 -11.62
N TYR A 162 -0.27 -2.28 -10.81
CA TYR A 162 1.10 -1.78 -10.70
C TYR A 162 2.08 -2.89 -10.33
N ILE A 163 1.81 -3.65 -9.26
CA ILE A 163 2.68 -4.72 -8.77
C ILE A 163 2.77 -5.86 -9.79
N SER A 164 1.63 -6.30 -10.35
CA SER A 164 1.58 -7.34 -11.38
C SER A 164 2.33 -6.89 -12.64
N GLY A 165 2.16 -5.63 -13.05
CA GLY A 165 2.87 -5.04 -14.18
C GLY A 165 4.38 -5.03 -13.99
N LEU A 166 4.88 -4.62 -12.83
CA LEU A 166 6.30 -4.66 -12.50
C LEU A 166 6.85 -6.11 -12.52
N HIS A 167 6.09 -7.06 -11.99
CA HIS A 167 6.49 -8.47 -11.98
C HIS A 167 6.64 -9.01 -13.41
N VAL A 168 5.69 -8.74 -14.28
CA VAL A 168 5.68 -9.20 -15.67
C VAL A 168 6.73 -8.49 -16.53
N ALA A 169 6.96 -7.20 -16.28
CA ALA A 169 7.93 -6.40 -17.04
C ALA A 169 9.37 -6.85 -16.83
N ARG A 170 9.68 -7.59 -15.74
CA ARG A 170 11.01 -8.16 -15.44
C ARG A 170 12.13 -7.12 -15.57
N ILE A 171 11.94 -5.95 -14.93
CA ILE A 171 12.97 -4.91 -14.92
C ILE A 171 14.10 -5.35 -14.00
N HIS A 172 15.22 -5.79 -14.57
CA HIS A 172 16.41 -6.26 -13.87
C HIS A 172 17.62 -5.34 -14.07
N SER A 173 17.45 -4.26 -14.83
CA SER A 173 18.54 -3.34 -15.20
C SER A 173 19.00 -2.47 -14.04
N ILE A 174 18.14 -2.26 -13.04
CA ILE A 174 18.38 -1.38 -11.87
C ILE A 174 17.89 -2.05 -10.57
N SER A 175 18.40 -1.52 -9.45
CA SER A 175 18.02 -2.02 -8.12
C SER A 175 16.56 -1.70 -7.77
N GLY A 176 15.97 -2.46 -6.83
CA GLY A 176 14.62 -2.16 -6.33
C GLY A 176 14.49 -0.74 -5.75
N LEU A 177 15.57 -0.21 -5.15
CA LEU A 177 15.60 1.15 -4.65
C LEU A 177 15.52 2.18 -5.79
N SER A 178 16.25 1.94 -6.89
CA SER A 178 16.19 2.78 -8.09
C SER A 178 14.82 2.70 -8.78
N ILE A 179 14.17 1.51 -8.80
CA ILE A 179 12.78 1.38 -9.28
C ILE A 179 11.86 2.25 -8.44
N THR A 180 11.93 2.16 -7.10
CA THR A 180 11.11 2.97 -6.20
C THR A 180 11.34 4.46 -6.41
N PHE A 181 12.61 4.89 -6.57
CA PHE A 181 12.94 6.28 -6.88
C PHE A 181 12.24 6.75 -8.16
N TRP A 182 12.36 6.03 -9.27
CA TRP A 182 11.77 6.43 -10.55
C TRP A 182 10.25 6.43 -10.51
N VAL A 183 9.62 5.46 -9.82
CA VAL A 183 8.17 5.42 -9.64
C VAL A 183 7.68 6.64 -8.86
N LEU A 184 8.35 7.01 -7.78
CA LEU A 184 7.99 8.21 -7.00
C LEU A 184 8.31 9.50 -7.75
N PHE A 185 9.41 9.54 -8.50
CA PHE A 185 9.78 10.71 -9.31
C PHE A 185 8.75 11.00 -10.41
N PHE A 186 8.38 10.00 -11.20
CA PHE A 186 7.32 10.15 -12.20
C PHE A 186 5.96 10.37 -11.55
N GLY A 187 5.69 9.69 -10.43
CA GLY A 187 4.48 9.89 -9.63
C GLY A 187 4.35 11.32 -9.12
N THR A 188 5.46 11.98 -8.75
CA THR A 188 5.47 13.42 -8.41
C THR A 188 4.97 14.26 -9.60
N GLY A 189 5.45 13.97 -10.82
CA GLY A 189 4.99 14.64 -12.02
C GLY A 189 3.50 14.43 -12.27
N VAL A 190 3.01 13.18 -12.14
CA VAL A 190 1.59 12.85 -12.29
C VAL A 190 0.73 13.60 -11.28
N SER A 191 1.13 13.59 -10.00
CA SER A 191 0.38 14.28 -8.93
C SER A 191 0.38 15.79 -9.12
N LEU A 192 1.50 16.37 -9.56
CA LEU A 192 1.58 17.80 -9.87
C LEU A 192 0.63 18.18 -11.00
N VAL A 193 0.67 17.43 -12.11
CA VAL A 193 -0.21 17.67 -13.26
C VAL A 193 -1.68 17.56 -12.84
N ASN A 194 -2.02 16.53 -12.05
CA ASN A 194 -3.38 16.36 -11.54
C ASN A 194 -3.81 17.57 -10.68
N ALA A 195 -2.98 18.00 -9.72
CA ALA A 195 -3.28 19.13 -8.86
C ALA A 195 -3.44 20.45 -9.63
N LEU A 196 -2.63 20.66 -10.69
CA LEU A 196 -2.73 21.85 -11.56
C LEU A 196 -3.99 21.83 -12.41
N ILE A 197 -4.35 20.67 -13.00
CA ILE A 197 -5.57 20.54 -13.84
C ILE A 197 -6.82 20.69 -12.98
N SER A 198 -6.83 20.11 -11.80
CA SER A 198 -7.95 20.21 -10.84
C SER A 198 -8.05 21.59 -10.17
N GLY A 199 -7.05 22.46 -10.35
CA GLY A 199 -7.01 23.77 -9.70
C GLY A 199 -6.86 23.69 -8.17
N THR A 200 -6.39 22.56 -7.66
CA THR A 200 -6.26 22.26 -6.22
C THR A 200 -4.83 22.44 -5.71
N PHE A 201 -3.92 22.95 -6.56
CA PHE A 201 -2.53 23.12 -6.17
C PHE A 201 -2.37 24.24 -5.13
N GLU A 202 -1.82 23.89 -3.99
CA GLU A 202 -1.54 24.79 -2.87
C GLU A 202 -0.09 24.65 -2.42
N ILE A 203 0.50 25.78 -2.05
CA ILE A 203 1.86 25.79 -1.49
C ILE A 203 1.76 25.60 0.02
N ILE A 204 2.66 24.79 0.58
CA ILE A 204 2.80 24.65 2.03
C ILE A 204 2.98 26.03 2.67
N GLY A 205 2.04 26.41 3.52
CA GLY A 205 2.00 27.75 4.15
C GLY A 205 2.51 27.77 5.59
N THR A 206 2.60 26.60 6.26
CA THR A 206 2.96 26.51 7.67
C THR A 206 4.10 25.51 7.92
N TRP A 207 4.86 25.74 9.00
CA TRP A 207 5.88 24.79 9.44
C TRP A 207 5.32 23.43 9.83
N GLU A 208 4.09 23.40 10.34
CA GLU A 208 3.40 22.17 10.68
C GLU A 208 3.10 21.32 9.44
N GLN A 209 2.53 21.94 8.38
CA GLN A 209 2.31 21.26 7.10
C GLN A 209 3.61 20.73 6.50
N LEU A 210 4.69 21.50 6.56
CA LEU A 210 6.00 21.06 6.08
C LEU A 210 6.52 19.86 6.87
N ALA A 211 6.48 19.95 8.21
CA ALA A 211 6.95 18.86 9.07
C ALA A 211 6.14 17.57 8.87
N LEU A 212 4.82 17.65 8.82
CA LEU A 212 3.94 16.51 8.59
C LEU A 212 4.17 15.90 7.19
N SER A 213 4.35 16.73 6.15
CA SER A 213 4.63 16.25 4.79
C SER A 213 5.99 15.56 4.70
N LEU A 214 7.01 16.07 5.39
CA LEU A 214 8.33 15.43 5.48
C LEU A 214 8.26 14.11 6.25
N LEU A 215 7.57 14.06 7.38
CA LEU A 215 7.37 12.83 8.17
C LEU A 215 6.59 11.80 7.37
N LEU A 216 5.52 12.21 6.68
CA LEU A 216 4.76 11.36 5.76
C LEU A 216 5.69 10.75 4.69
N ALA A 217 6.52 11.55 4.04
CA ALA A 217 7.42 11.08 2.99
C ALA A 217 8.53 10.17 3.56
N ILE A 218 9.23 10.62 4.61
CA ILE A 218 10.39 9.91 5.13
C ILE A 218 9.98 8.60 5.81
N ILE A 219 8.98 8.63 6.68
CA ILE A 219 8.57 7.45 7.44
C ILE A 219 7.84 6.46 6.53
N THR A 220 6.79 6.92 5.83
CA THR A 220 5.89 5.99 5.13
C THR A 220 6.34 5.61 3.72
N ALA A 221 7.29 6.34 3.12
CA ALA A 221 7.82 5.97 1.83
C ALA A 221 9.30 5.56 1.90
N VAL A 222 10.19 6.35 2.54
CA VAL A 222 11.62 6.04 2.51
C VAL A 222 11.97 4.92 3.49
N ILE A 223 11.69 5.08 4.79
CA ILE A 223 12.04 4.08 5.82
C ILE A 223 11.31 2.78 5.54
N SER A 224 10.02 2.85 5.23
CA SER A 224 9.21 1.68 4.94
C SER A 224 9.78 0.87 3.76
N ASN A 225 10.06 1.49 2.61
CA ASN A 225 10.61 0.78 1.46
C ASN A 225 12.03 0.26 1.71
N LEU A 226 12.91 1.03 2.37
CA LEU A 226 14.26 0.57 2.70
C LEU A 226 14.24 -0.65 3.61
N THR A 227 13.42 -0.62 4.66
CA THR A 227 13.32 -1.74 5.61
C THR A 227 12.65 -2.96 4.97
N LEU A 228 11.68 -2.77 4.05
CA LEU A 228 11.07 -3.85 3.28
C LEU A 228 12.09 -4.55 2.39
N ILE A 229 12.88 -3.81 1.63
CA ILE A 229 13.91 -4.37 0.75
C ILE A 229 14.92 -5.19 1.58
N LEU A 230 15.40 -4.64 2.70
CA LEU A 230 16.32 -5.33 3.59
C LEU A 230 15.68 -6.56 4.28
N ALA A 231 14.38 -6.52 4.56
CA ALA A 231 13.64 -7.67 5.08
C ALA A 231 13.57 -8.78 4.03
N ILE A 232 13.16 -8.45 2.80
CA ILE A 232 13.05 -9.40 1.68
C ILE A 232 14.39 -10.09 1.42
N GLN A 233 15.51 -9.36 1.46
CA GLN A 233 16.84 -9.93 1.29
C GLN A 233 17.22 -10.93 2.37
N ARG A 234 16.66 -10.81 3.60
CA ARG A 234 17.02 -11.65 4.75
C ARG A 234 16.09 -12.81 5.03
N ILE A 235 14.78 -12.63 4.81
CA ILE A 235 13.74 -13.62 5.15
C ILE A 235 12.88 -14.03 3.95
N GLY A 236 13.18 -13.48 2.76
CA GLY A 236 12.44 -13.75 1.53
C GLY A 236 11.15 -12.91 1.41
N SER A 237 10.64 -12.83 0.20
CA SER A 237 9.46 -12.01 -0.13
C SER A 237 8.18 -12.50 0.57
N THR A 238 7.98 -13.82 0.64
CA THR A 238 6.75 -14.40 1.22
C THR A 238 6.61 -14.05 2.70
N LEU A 239 7.66 -14.26 3.51
CA LEU A 239 7.61 -13.94 4.95
C LEU A 239 7.51 -12.43 5.19
N ALA A 240 8.23 -11.62 4.40
CA ALA A 240 8.14 -10.17 4.48
C ALA A 240 6.71 -9.68 4.17
N SER A 241 6.04 -10.26 3.16
CA SER A 241 4.67 -9.92 2.79
C SER A 241 3.63 -10.35 3.84
N ILE A 242 3.80 -11.53 4.46
CA ILE A 242 2.94 -11.97 5.56
C ILE A 242 2.99 -10.98 6.72
N LEU A 243 4.18 -10.46 7.04
CA LEU A 243 4.36 -9.44 8.08
C LEU A 243 3.79 -8.06 7.68
N GLY A 244 3.41 -7.87 6.42
CA GLY A 244 2.62 -6.74 5.93
C GLY A 244 1.27 -6.56 6.64
N VAL A 245 0.74 -7.61 7.29
CA VAL A 245 -0.43 -7.53 8.21
C VAL A 245 -0.24 -6.48 9.32
N GLY A 246 1.00 -6.12 9.65
CA GLY A 246 1.29 -5.02 10.57
C GLY A 246 0.77 -3.65 10.09
N GLU A 247 0.55 -3.44 8.78
CA GLU A 247 0.03 -2.18 8.23
C GLU A 247 -1.39 -1.87 8.74
N PRO A 248 -2.42 -2.70 8.47
CA PRO A 248 -3.77 -2.43 8.98
C PRO A 248 -3.84 -2.44 10.50
N LEU A 249 -3.05 -3.28 11.18
CA LEU A 249 -3.03 -3.29 12.64
C LEU A 249 -2.50 -1.98 13.22
N THR A 250 -1.43 -1.43 12.64
CA THR A 250 -0.89 -0.14 13.06
C THR A 250 -1.88 1.00 12.77
N ALA A 251 -2.48 1.01 11.57
CA ALA A 251 -3.43 2.05 11.20
C ALA A 251 -4.68 2.05 12.09
N VAL A 252 -5.24 0.87 12.41
CA VAL A 252 -6.38 0.75 13.35
C VAL A 252 -5.97 1.21 14.76
N THR A 253 -4.78 0.81 15.23
CA THR A 253 -4.29 1.24 16.55
C THR A 253 -4.14 2.76 16.63
N VAL A 254 -3.56 3.37 15.59
CA VAL A 254 -3.42 4.83 15.50
C VAL A 254 -4.80 5.50 15.40
N GLY A 255 -5.71 4.96 14.59
CA GLY A 255 -7.08 5.46 14.46
C GLY A 255 -7.78 5.55 15.80
N ILE A 256 -7.72 4.48 16.59
CA ILE A 256 -8.35 4.41 17.91
C ILE A 256 -7.64 5.33 18.94
N LEU A 257 -6.29 5.33 18.97
CA LEU A 257 -5.55 6.03 20.02
C LEU A 257 -5.35 7.53 19.76
N VAL A 258 -5.32 7.95 18.49
CA VAL A 258 -4.98 9.32 18.10
C VAL A 258 -6.18 10.08 17.54
N PHE A 259 -7.07 9.38 16.83
CA PHE A 259 -8.21 9.98 16.15
C PHE A 259 -9.56 9.63 16.79
N ASP A 260 -9.55 8.95 17.95
CA ASP A 260 -10.76 8.54 18.68
C ASP A 260 -11.74 7.74 17.78
N GLU A 261 -11.18 6.97 16.81
CA GLU A 261 -12.00 6.12 15.94
C GLU A 261 -12.73 5.04 16.76
N PRO A 262 -13.96 4.66 16.37
CA PRO A 262 -14.76 3.70 17.15
C PRO A 262 -14.14 2.31 17.15
N ALA A 263 -13.75 1.82 18.33
CA ALA A 263 -13.22 0.48 18.55
C ALA A 263 -14.37 -0.56 18.61
N THR A 264 -15.07 -0.78 17.51
CA THR A 264 -16.20 -1.71 17.44
C THR A 264 -15.76 -3.16 17.23
N PHE A 265 -16.59 -4.12 17.67
CA PHE A 265 -16.35 -5.53 17.38
C PHE A 265 -16.32 -5.81 15.88
N ALA A 266 -17.10 -5.07 15.08
CA ALA A 266 -17.12 -5.15 13.63
C ALA A 266 -15.77 -4.76 13.00
N VAL A 267 -15.13 -3.69 13.49
CA VAL A 267 -13.79 -3.27 13.04
C VAL A 267 -12.75 -4.35 13.34
N PHE A 268 -12.66 -4.83 14.58
CA PHE A 268 -11.68 -5.85 14.94
C PHE A 268 -11.90 -7.18 14.21
N SER A 269 -13.14 -7.63 14.10
CA SER A 269 -13.46 -8.89 13.39
C SER A 269 -13.22 -8.76 11.88
N GLY A 270 -13.60 -7.64 11.27
CA GLY A 270 -13.37 -7.38 9.85
C GLY A 270 -11.89 -7.32 9.49
N VAL A 271 -11.10 -6.57 10.29
CA VAL A 271 -9.63 -6.52 10.14
C VAL A 271 -9.01 -7.90 10.27
N ALA A 272 -9.35 -8.65 11.32
CA ALA A 272 -8.82 -9.99 11.57
C ALA A 272 -9.13 -10.94 10.40
N VAL A 273 -10.36 -10.93 9.88
CA VAL A 273 -10.78 -11.78 8.76
C VAL A 273 -10.08 -11.39 7.45
N ILE A 274 -9.96 -10.09 7.14
CA ILE A 274 -9.21 -9.62 5.96
C ILE A 274 -7.73 -9.99 6.05
N CYS A 275 -7.11 -9.75 7.20
CA CYS A 275 -5.72 -10.15 7.44
C CYS A 275 -5.53 -11.66 7.26
N ALA A 276 -6.43 -12.47 7.79
CA ALA A 276 -6.41 -13.94 7.63
C ALA A 276 -6.56 -14.33 6.14
N ALA A 277 -7.46 -13.68 5.39
CA ALA A 277 -7.65 -13.91 3.96
C ALA A 277 -6.37 -13.64 3.16
N VAL A 278 -5.70 -12.51 3.43
CA VAL A 278 -4.45 -12.13 2.75
C VAL A 278 -3.32 -13.08 3.12
N VAL A 279 -3.14 -13.42 4.40
CA VAL A 279 -2.13 -14.39 4.82
C VAL A 279 -2.37 -15.76 4.18
N LEU A 280 -3.62 -16.20 4.10
CA LEU A 280 -3.99 -17.47 3.47
C LEU A 280 -3.63 -17.49 1.98
N VAL A 281 -3.90 -16.42 1.23
CA VAL A 281 -3.55 -16.36 -0.19
C VAL A 281 -2.03 -16.33 -0.41
N MET A 282 -1.30 -15.61 0.44
CA MET A 282 0.16 -15.54 0.36
C MET A 282 0.87 -16.85 0.70
N THR A 283 0.30 -17.65 1.60
CA THR A 283 0.84 -18.96 1.99
C THR A 283 0.31 -20.11 1.13
N GLY A 284 -0.68 -19.84 0.30
CA GLY A 284 -1.37 -20.82 -0.53
C GLY A 284 -0.46 -21.77 -1.34
N PRO A 285 0.52 -21.27 -2.09
CA PRO A 285 1.45 -22.13 -2.85
C PRO A 285 2.25 -23.09 -1.96
N GLN A 286 2.66 -22.65 -0.78
CA GLN A 286 3.42 -23.47 0.18
C GLN A 286 2.54 -24.57 0.80
N ILE A 287 1.32 -24.22 1.16
CA ILE A 287 0.34 -25.17 1.71
C ILE A 287 0.01 -26.25 0.66
N GLN A 288 -0.17 -25.87 -0.60
CA GLN A 288 -0.43 -26.82 -1.69
C GLN A 288 0.76 -27.76 -1.92
N ALA A 289 1.98 -27.23 -1.96
CA ALA A 289 3.18 -28.04 -2.10
C ALA A 289 3.34 -29.04 -0.95
N TRP A 290 3.04 -28.63 0.27
CA TRP A 290 3.05 -29.52 1.46
C TRP A 290 1.96 -30.60 1.38
N LEU A 291 0.73 -30.27 0.97
CA LEU A 291 -0.36 -31.22 0.81
C LEU A 291 -0.07 -32.24 -0.29
N GLN A 292 0.57 -31.84 -1.39
CA GLN A 292 0.97 -32.74 -2.46
C GLN A 292 2.04 -33.73 -2.01
N LYS A 293 3.09 -33.27 -1.30
CA LYS A 293 4.11 -34.16 -0.72
C LYS A 293 3.49 -35.20 0.20
N ARG A 294 2.56 -34.80 1.06
CA ARG A 294 1.86 -35.71 1.98
C ARG A 294 0.96 -36.74 1.26
N LYS A 295 0.42 -36.40 0.08
CA LYS A 295 -0.37 -37.33 -0.75
C LYS A 295 0.49 -38.36 -1.45
N HIS A 296 1.75 -38.05 -1.76
CA HIS A 296 2.66 -38.94 -2.45
C HIS A 296 3.58 -39.71 -1.49
N GLY A 297 3.39 -39.60 -0.17
CA GLY A 297 4.08 -40.41 0.84
C GLY A 297 5.56 -40.05 1.03
N GLU A 298 5.97 -38.84 0.66
CA GLU A 298 7.31 -38.28 0.93
C GLU A 298 7.34 -37.39 2.17
#